data_b735508d2092166db65edcade9878eb5
#
_entry.id   b735508d2092166db65edcade9878eb5
#
_cell.length_a   1.000
_cell.length_b   1.000
_cell.length_c   1.000
_cell.angle_alpha   90.00
_cell.angle_beta   90.00
_cell.angle_gamma   90.00
#
_symmetry.space_group_name_H-M   'P 1'
#
loop_
_entity.id
_entity.type
_entity.pdbx_description
1 polymer ?
#
loop_
_entity_poly.entity_id
_entity_poly.type
_entity_poly.pdbx_seq_one_letter_code
_entity_poly.pdbx_strand_id
1 'polypeptide(L)'
;FAGRSNAGKSTTINVLCRQSRLAFSSKTPGRTQLLNFFELSLKGEKPRQRIPECFLVDLPGYGYAKAAPETRKNWEGLVGGYVQQRPQLMGMVLVMDARRPFMPADEFLLDFLSVRPDLKLHLLLNKADQLKTMEKRQVLNAVKDRALSMGDHVSVQLFSGLKKEGVEQLQNVLCTWLNLPLGS
;
A
#
# COMPACT_ATOMS: atom_id res chain seq x y z
N PHE A 1 3.83 -1.93 -0.18
CA PHE A 1 2.92 -0.84 -0.55
C PHE A 1 2.87 -0.70 -2.07
N ALA A 2 1.68 -0.70 -2.61
CA ALA A 2 1.39 -0.47 -4.01
C ALA A 2 0.40 0.70 -4.16
N GLY A 3 0.36 1.31 -5.32
CA GLY A 3 -0.58 2.39 -5.61
C GLY A 3 -0.24 3.10 -6.90
N ARG A 4 -1.28 3.66 -7.52
CA ARG A 4 -1.10 4.49 -8.71
C ARG A 4 -0.25 5.73 -8.41
N SER A 5 0.41 6.24 -9.44
CA SER A 5 1.02 7.56 -9.35
C SER A 5 0.03 8.59 -8.80
N ASN A 6 0.46 9.40 -7.85
CA ASN A 6 -0.35 10.41 -7.16
C ASN A 6 -1.49 9.90 -6.24
N ALA A 7 -1.60 8.59 -5.96
CA ALA A 7 -2.53 8.07 -4.95
C ALA A 7 -2.10 8.46 -3.52
N GLY A 8 -0.86 8.90 -3.34
CA GLY A 8 -0.32 9.32 -2.04
C GLY A 8 0.45 8.21 -1.31
N LYS A 9 0.94 7.19 -2.03
CA LYS A 9 1.69 6.06 -1.46
C LYS A 9 2.91 6.51 -0.65
N SER A 10 3.77 7.35 -1.21
CA SER A 10 4.97 7.86 -0.51
C SER A 10 4.62 8.70 0.72
N THR A 11 3.56 9.50 0.66
CA THR A 11 3.06 10.25 1.81
C THR A 11 2.57 9.30 2.90
N THR A 12 1.86 8.23 2.53
CA THR A 12 1.39 7.20 3.46
C THR A 12 2.56 6.54 4.18
N ILE A 13 3.58 6.10 3.46
CA ILE A 13 4.77 5.46 4.03
C ILE A 13 5.49 6.43 4.97
N ASN A 14 5.70 7.68 4.55
CA ASN A 14 6.37 8.69 5.37
C ASN A 14 5.63 8.98 6.68
N VAL A 15 4.30 9.10 6.62
CA VAL A 15 3.47 9.33 7.81
C VAL A 15 3.48 8.12 8.73
N LEU A 16 3.35 6.92 8.18
CA LEU A 16 3.39 5.67 8.91
C LEU A 16 4.70 5.49 9.69
N CYS A 17 5.83 5.79 9.03
CA CYS A 17 7.16 5.68 9.62
C CYS A 17 7.57 6.93 10.43
N ARG A 18 6.71 7.93 10.55
CA ARG A 18 7.00 9.22 11.22
C ARG A 18 8.28 9.90 10.68
N GLN A 19 8.52 9.76 9.39
CA GLN A 19 9.67 10.34 8.68
C GLN A 19 9.20 11.20 7.51
N SER A 20 9.84 12.34 7.28
CA SER A 20 9.41 13.29 6.25
C SER A 20 9.93 12.97 4.84
N ARG A 21 10.95 12.14 4.72
CA ARG A 21 11.66 11.88 3.45
C ARG A 21 12.15 10.45 3.30
N LEU A 22 11.44 9.47 3.85
CA LEU A 22 11.81 8.06 3.72
C LEU A 22 11.47 7.55 2.31
N ALA A 23 10.24 7.77 1.86
CA ALA A 23 9.80 7.43 0.52
C ALA A 23 9.62 8.70 -0.33
N PHE A 24 10.01 8.63 -1.60
CA PHE A 24 9.95 9.76 -2.53
C PHE A 24 8.96 9.50 -3.66
N SER A 25 8.10 10.48 -3.91
CA SER A 25 7.29 10.51 -5.11
C SER A 25 8.14 11.01 -6.28
N SER A 26 8.46 10.17 -7.24
CA SER A 26 9.05 10.62 -8.50
C SER A 26 7.98 11.28 -9.35
N LYS A 27 8.18 12.55 -9.68
CA LYS A 27 7.31 13.29 -10.63
C LYS A 27 7.69 13.05 -12.08
N THR A 28 8.81 12.37 -12.35
CA THR A 28 9.34 12.17 -13.69
C THR A 28 8.97 10.77 -14.18
N PRO A 29 8.16 10.64 -15.25
CA PRO A 29 7.94 9.37 -15.92
C PRO A 29 9.26 8.82 -16.48
N GLY A 30 9.51 7.52 -16.34
CA GLY A 30 10.63 6.85 -16.98
C GLY A 30 11.92 6.74 -16.17
N ARG A 31 11.97 7.20 -14.91
CA ARG A 31 13.08 6.84 -14.01
C ARG A 31 13.02 5.36 -13.66
N THR A 32 14.20 4.74 -13.51
CA THR A 32 14.39 3.35 -13.09
C THR A 32 13.46 3.01 -11.95
N GLN A 33 12.55 2.09 -12.19
CA GLN A 33 11.59 1.62 -11.21
C GLN A 33 12.30 0.60 -10.33
N LEU A 34 12.53 0.95 -9.07
CA LEU A 34 13.17 0.09 -8.08
C LEU A 34 12.16 -0.30 -7.00
N LEU A 35 12.36 -1.48 -6.44
CA LEU A 35 11.76 -1.89 -5.17
C LEU A 35 12.58 -1.26 -4.04
N ASN A 36 11.96 -0.43 -3.21
CA ASN A 36 12.64 0.15 -2.05
C ASN A 36 12.27 -0.63 -0.80
N PHE A 37 13.28 -1.13 -0.08
CA PHE A 37 13.12 -1.88 1.16
C PHE A 37 13.46 -0.97 2.34
N PHE A 38 12.54 -0.87 3.29
CA PHE A 38 12.74 -0.16 4.55
C PHE A 38 12.67 -1.16 5.71
N GLU A 39 13.78 -1.36 6.39
CA GLU A 39 13.84 -2.20 7.58
C GLU A 39 13.00 -1.57 8.70
N LEU A 40 12.17 -2.39 9.35
CA LEU A 40 11.38 -1.97 10.51
C LEU A 40 12.14 -2.28 11.79
N SER A 41 12.23 -1.29 12.68
CA SER A 41 12.72 -1.46 14.04
C SER A 41 11.70 -0.90 15.03
N LEU A 42 11.51 -1.55 16.17
CA LEU A 42 10.69 -1.00 17.25
C LEU A 42 11.42 0.17 17.92
N LYS A 43 10.66 1.22 18.22
CA LYS A 43 11.18 2.40 18.91
C LYS A 43 11.64 2.01 20.32
N GLY A 44 12.92 2.26 20.62
CA GLY A 44 13.48 2.01 21.96
C GLY A 44 14.29 0.74 22.08
N GLU A 45 14.34 -0.13 21.07
CA GLU A 45 15.24 -1.29 21.08
C GLU A 45 16.68 -0.86 20.84
N LYS A 46 17.58 -1.38 21.67
CA LYS A 46 19.03 -1.25 21.42
C LYS A 46 19.37 -2.04 20.15
N PRO A 47 20.38 -1.63 19.37
CA PRO A 47 20.77 -2.29 18.12
C PRO A 47 21.01 -3.81 18.20
N ARG A 48 21.14 -4.36 19.39
CA ARG A 48 21.35 -5.80 19.65
C ARG A 48 20.06 -6.60 19.86
N GLN A 49 18.89 -5.96 19.98
CA GLN A 49 17.58 -6.61 20.06
C GLN A 49 16.81 -6.33 18.75
N ARG A 50 17.37 -6.75 17.62
CA ARG A 50 16.68 -6.65 16.34
C ARG A 50 15.51 -7.62 16.32
N ILE A 51 14.33 -7.10 16.02
CA ILE A 51 13.22 -7.91 15.56
C ILE A 51 13.68 -8.68 14.33
N PRO A 52 13.25 -9.94 14.17
CA PRO A 52 13.51 -10.68 12.96
C PRO A 52 13.12 -9.81 11.75
N GLU A 53 14.04 -9.70 10.81
CA GLU A 53 14.08 -8.85 9.62
C GLU A 53 12.70 -8.62 8.97
N CYS A 54 11.98 -7.58 9.44
CA CYS A 54 10.71 -7.15 8.86
C CYS A 54 10.96 -5.93 7.99
N PHE A 55 10.37 -5.94 6.80
CA PHE A 55 10.54 -4.86 5.83
C PHE A 55 9.20 -4.30 5.36
N LEU A 56 9.13 -2.98 5.25
CA LEU A 56 8.19 -2.34 4.36
C LEU A 56 8.82 -2.25 2.97
N VAL A 57 8.08 -2.67 1.96
CA VAL A 57 8.54 -2.59 0.58
C VAL A 57 7.67 -1.60 -0.17
N ASP A 58 8.31 -0.59 -0.74
CA ASP A 58 7.68 0.40 -1.60
C ASP A 58 7.82 -0.04 -3.06
N LEU A 59 6.72 -0.44 -3.67
CA LEU A 59 6.66 -0.81 -5.07
C LEU A 59 6.64 0.45 -5.94
N PRO A 60 7.24 0.42 -7.13
CA PRO A 60 7.13 1.53 -8.07
C PRO A 60 5.67 1.83 -8.39
N GLY A 61 5.31 3.11 -8.45
CA GLY A 61 3.98 3.54 -8.81
C GLY A 61 3.61 3.09 -10.23
N TYR A 62 2.35 2.81 -10.46
CA TYR A 62 1.81 2.38 -11.75
C TYR A 62 0.75 3.36 -12.28
N GLY A 63 0.22 3.09 -13.48
CA GLY A 63 -0.92 3.84 -14.04
C GLY A 63 -0.54 5.22 -14.57
N TYR A 64 0.67 5.41 -15.03
CA TYR A 64 1.02 6.59 -15.82
C TYR A 64 0.23 6.55 -17.14
N ALA A 65 -0.71 7.45 -17.33
CA ALA A 65 -1.58 7.51 -18.50
C ALA A 65 -0.82 7.63 -19.84
N LYS A 66 0.46 8.01 -19.79
CA LYS A 66 1.36 8.19 -20.93
C LYS A 66 2.60 7.27 -20.87
N ALA A 67 2.58 6.23 -20.05
CA ALA A 67 3.72 5.30 -20.00
C ALA A 67 3.79 4.51 -21.31
N ALA A 68 4.98 4.43 -21.88
CA ALA A 68 5.23 3.58 -23.03
C ALA A 68 4.91 2.11 -22.68
N PRO A 69 4.45 1.29 -23.65
CA PRO A 69 4.16 -0.14 -23.41
C PRO A 69 5.31 -0.89 -22.76
N GLU A 70 6.53 -0.51 -23.10
CA GLU A 70 7.76 -1.06 -22.53
C GLU A 70 7.91 -0.78 -21.01
N THR A 71 7.55 0.42 -20.57
CA THR A 71 7.56 0.78 -19.14
C THR A 71 6.56 -0.06 -18.35
N ARG A 72 5.39 -0.34 -18.92
CA ARG A 72 4.39 -1.20 -18.32
C ARG A 72 4.89 -2.64 -18.22
N LYS A 73 5.46 -3.17 -19.28
CA LYS A 73 6.02 -4.53 -19.33
C LYS A 73 7.17 -4.70 -18.33
N ASN A 74 8.03 -3.70 -18.20
CA ASN A 74 9.11 -3.70 -17.21
C ASN A 74 8.57 -3.69 -15.78
N TRP A 75 7.51 -2.90 -15.52
CA TRP A 75 6.83 -2.90 -14.23
C TRP A 75 6.21 -4.27 -13.91
N GLU A 76 5.51 -4.86 -14.86
CA GLU A 76 4.93 -6.20 -14.76
C GLU A 76 5.99 -7.27 -14.45
N GLY A 77 7.12 -7.24 -15.13
CA GLY A 77 8.23 -8.15 -14.91
C GLY A 77 8.83 -7.99 -13.50
N LEU A 78 9.07 -6.77 -13.06
CA LEU A 78 9.66 -6.48 -11.76
C LEU A 78 8.73 -6.82 -10.60
N VAL A 79 7.51 -6.32 -10.63
CA VAL A 79 6.53 -6.52 -9.55
C VAL A 79 5.97 -7.93 -9.59
N GLY A 80 5.78 -8.49 -10.80
CA GLY A 80 5.32 -9.84 -11.00
C GLY A 80 6.25 -10.87 -10.40
N GLY A 81 7.52 -10.79 -10.77
CA GLY A 81 8.54 -11.67 -10.19
C GLY A 81 8.60 -11.54 -8.67
N TYR A 82 8.55 -10.31 -8.15
CA TYR A 82 8.55 -10.07 -6.70
C TYR A 82 7.35 -10.70 -5.99
N VAL A 83 6.13 -10.46 -6.47
CA VAL A 83 4.91 -10.95 -5.82
C VAL A 83 4.79 -12.46 -5.92
N GLN A 84 5.08 -13.04 -7.09
CA GLN A 84 4.91 -14.48 -7.33
C GLN A 84 5.99 -15.34 -6.68
N GLN A 85 7.22 -14.83 -6.61
CA GLN A 85 8.39 -15.64 -6.20
C GLN A 85 8.83 -15.38 -4.76
N ARG A 86 8.14 -14.50 -4.01
CA ARG A 86 8.53 -14.15 -2.64
C ARG A 86 7.59 -14.73 -1.58
N PRO A 87 7.90 -15.92 -1.04
CA PRO A 87 7.06 -16.54 0.00
C PRO A 87 7.04 -15.73 1.30
N GLN A 88 8.06 -14.89 1.56
CA GLN A 88 8.12 -14.01 2.73
C GLN A 88 7.18 -12.81 2.65
N LEU A 89 6.56 -12.56 1.48
CA LEU A 89 5.60 -11.47 1.33
C LEU A 89 4.31 -11.82 2.08
N MET A 90 4.07 -11.14 3.20
CA MET A 90 2.95 -11.41 4.10
C MET A 90 1.64 -10.73 3.69
N GLY A 91 1.74 -9.58 3.04
CA GLY A 91 0.58 -8.80 2.65
C GLY A 91 0.91 -7.61 1.77
N MET A 92 -0.13 -7.05 1.17
CA MET A 92 -0.07 -5.89 0.28
C MET A 92 -1.02 -4.80 0.79
N VAL A 93 -0.49 -3.59 0.95
CA VAL A 93 -1.32 -2.38 1.14
C VAL A 93 -1.47 -1.70 -0.20
N LEU A 94 -2.69 -1.67 -0.73
CA LEU A 94 -3.04 -0.98 -1.97
C LEU A 94 -3.59 0.42 -1.65
N VAL A 95 -2.81 1.44 -1.96
CA VAL A 95 -3.17 2.85 -1.74
C VAL A 95 -3.94 3.37 -2.94
N MET A 96 -5.22 3.69 -2.74
CA MET A 96 -6.12 4.26 -3.74
C MET A 96 -6.59 5.64 -3.31
N ASP A 97 -6.88 6.51 -4.27
CA ASP A 97 -7.55 7.78 -4.00
C ASP A 97 -9.03 7.52 -3.67
N ALA A 98 -9.48 7.89 -2.46
CA ALA A 98 -10.83 7.62 -1.98
C ALA A 98 -11.94 8.21 -2.88
N ARG A 99 -11.64 9.26 -3.64
CA ARG A 99 -12.58 9.87 -4.59
C ARG A 99 -12.83 9.02 -5.84
N ARG A 100 -11.88 8.19 -6.19
CA ARG A 100 -11.90 7.34 -7.39
C ARG A 100 -11.16 6.02 -7.13
N PRO A 101 -11.70 5.14 -6.29
CA PRO A 101 -11.14 3.81 -6.07
C PRO A 101 -11.35 2.93 -7.32
N PHE A 102 -10.59 1.87 -7.41
CA PHE A 102 -10.69 0.85 -8.46
C PHE A 102 -10.59 1.41 -9.89
N MET A 103 -9.67 2.32 -10.11
CA MET A 103 -9.36 2.72 -11.48
C MET A 103 -8.75 1.53 -12.26
N PRO A 104 -8.79 1.54 -13.60
CA PRO A 104 -8.33 0.39 -14.41
C PRO A 104 -6.94 -0.16 -14.04
N ALA A 105 -6.04 0.71 -13.60
CA ALA A 105 -4.72 0.29 -13.16
C ALA A 105 -4.74 -0.39 -11.77
N ASP A 106 -5.67 -0.02 -10.89
CA ASP A 106 -5.88 -0.71 -9.61
C ASP A 106 -6.48 -2.10 -9.86
N GLU A 107 -7.45 -2.19 -10.77
CA GLU A 107 -8.04 -3.46 -11.20
C GLU A 107 -7.00 -4.42 -11.76
N PHE A 108 -6.14 -3.92 -12.64
CA PHE A 108 -5.04 -4.71 -13.18
C PHE A 108 -4.14 -5.30 -12.08
N LEU A 109 -3.81 -4.50 -11.05
CA LEU A 109 -3.03 -5.02 -9.93
C LEU A 109 -3.80 -6.06 -9.13
N LEU A 110 -5.09 -5.85 -8.89
CA LEU A 110 -5.94 -6.80 -8.15
C LEU A 110 -6.05 -8.14 -8.89
N ASP A 111 -6.25 -8.12 -10.20
CA ASP A 111 -6.25 -9.32 -11.04
C ASP A 111 -4.90 -10.04 -10.96
N PHE A 112 -3.82 -9.27 -10.97
CA PHE A 112 -2.48 -9.80 -10.84
C PHE A 112 -2.23 -10.46 -9.47
N LEU A 113 -2.80 -9.91 -8.39
CA LEU A 113 -2.69 -10.47 -7.04
C LEU A 113 -3.58 -11.71 -6.82
N SER A 114 -4.57 -11.94 -7.66
CA SER A 114 -5.52 -13.06 -7.51
C SER A 114 -4.85 -14.44 -7.57
N VAL A 115 -3.65 -14.54 -8.12
CA VAL A 115 -2.83 -15.77 -8.14
C VAL A 115 -2.23 -16.12 -6.76
N ARG A 116 -2.32 -15.21 -5.79
CA ARG A 116 -1.78 -15.34 -4.43
C ARG A 116 -2.91 -15.17 -3.39
N PRO A 117 -3.84 -16.13 -3.29
CA PRO A 117 -4.96 -16.05 -2.33
C PRO A 117 -4.50 -16.11 -0.86
N ASP A 118 -3.27 -16.52 -0.60
CA ASP A 118 -2.61 -16.50 0.70
C ASP A 118 -2.16 -15.11 1.14
N LEU A 119 -2.03 -14.16 0.19
CA LEU A 119 -1.54 -12.83 0.45
C LEU A 119 -2.63 -11.96 1.08
N LYS A 120 -2.38 -11.46 2.28
CA LYS A 120 -3.29 -10.48 2.92
C LYS A 120 -3.32 -9.18 2.12
N LEU A 121 -4.51 -8.64 1.89
CA LEU A 121 -4.71 -7.41 1.13
C LEU A 121 -5.40 -6.35 1.99
N HIS A 122 -4.84 -5.15 2.03
CA HIS A 122 -5.44 -4.01 2.71
C HIS A 122 -5.69 -2.87 1.72
N LEU A 123 -6.96 -2.57 1.48
CA LEU A 123 -7.40 -1.48 0.60
C LEU A 123 -7.42 -0.17 1.40
N LEU A 124 -6.47 0.71 1.12
CA LEU A 124 -6.30 1.98 1.81
C LEU A 124 -6.87 3.13 0.97
N LEU A 125 -8.03 3.64 1.38
CA LEU A 125 -8.73 4.74 0.73
C LEU A 125 -8.15 6.08 1.20
N ASN A 126 -7.07 6.51 0.57
CA ASN A 126 -6.33 7.74 0.93
C ASN A 126 -7.01 9.00 0.39
N LYS A 127 -6.63 10.14 0.93
CA LYS A 127 -7.22 11.46 0.67
C LYS A 127 -8.69 11.57 1.10
N ALA A 128 -9.08 10.80 2.12
CA ALA A 128 -10.43 10.83 2.65
C ALA A 128 -10.82 12.23 3.20
N ASP A 129 -9.84 13.05 3.58
CA ASP A 129 -10.04 14.45 3.97
C ASP A 129 -10.67 15.33 2.88
N GLN A 130 -10.61 14.91 1.62
CA GLN A 130 -11.21 15.61 0.48
C GLN A 130 -12.67 15.21 0.21
N LEU A 131 -13.22 14.28 0.99
CA LEU A 131 -14.60 13.84 0.91
C LEU A 131 -15.43 14.39 2.07
N LYS A 132 -16.70 14.70 1.80
CA LYS A 132 -17.70 15.02 2.83
C LYS A 132 -18.08 13.76 3.62
N THR A 133 -18.65 13.93 4.81
CA THR A 133 -19.00 12.82 5.71
C THR A 133 -19.86 11.75 5.03
N MET A 134 -20.86 12.15 4.26
CA MET A 134 -21.72 11.20 3.54
C MET A 134 -20.97 10.46 2.43
N GLU A 135 -20.11 11.15 1.68
CA GLU A 135 -19.30 10.54 0.63
C GLU A 135 -18.29 9.54 1.21
N LYS A 136 -17.65 9.87 2.35
CA LYS A 136 -16.77 8.94 3.09
C LYS A 136 -17.51 7.64 3.42
N ARG A 137 -18.74 7.74 3.94
CA ARG A 137 -19.54 6.58 4.31
C ARG A 137 -19.92 5.76 3.09
N GLN A 138 -20.37 6.41 2.02
CA GLN A 138 -20.77 5.74 0.77
C GLN A 138 -19.60 4.98 0.14
N VAL A 139 -18.44 5.63 -0.03
CA VAL A 139 -17.28 4.98 -0.63
C VAL A 139 -16.74 3.85 0.24
N LEU A 140 -16.72 4.03 1.56
CA LEU A 140 -16.27 2.98 2.48
C LEU A 140 -17.17 1.75 2.40
N ASN A 141 -18.49 1.92 2.39
CA ASN A 141 -19.43 0.81 2.28
C ASN A 141 -19.30 0.09 0.93
N ALA A 142 -19.27 0.83 -0.17
CA ALA A 142 -19.12 0.24 -1.50
C ALA A 142 -17.83 -0.57 -1.65
N VAL A 143 -16.72 -0.06 -1.09
CA VAL A 143 -15.44 -0.77 -1.14
C VAL A 143 -15.42 -1.97 -0.18
N LYS A 144 -16.08 -1.88 0.98
CA LYS A 144 -16.24 -3.03 1.90
C LYS A 144 -17.06 -4.16 1.27
N ASP A 145 -18.18 -3.84 0.62
CA ASP A 145 -19.02 -4.84 -0.06
C ASP A 145 -18.21 -5.58 -1.14
N ARG A 146 -17.40 -4.85 -1.88
CA ARG A 146 -16.50 -5.45 -2.85
C ARG A 146 -15.39 -6.27 -2.19
N ALA A 147 -14.79 -5.80 -1.11
CA ALA A 147 -13.76 -6.54 -0.39
C ALA A 147 -14.30 -7.88 0.13
N LEU A 148 -15.52 -7.91 0.65
CA LEU A 148 -16.20 -9.14 1.07
C LEU A 148 -16.33 -10.15 -0.08
N SER A 149 -16.61 -9.68 -1.30
CA SER A 149 -16.65 -10.57 -2.48
C SER A 149 -15.29 -11.09 -2.92
N MET A 150 -14.19 -10.45 -2.49
CA MET A 150 -12.83 -10.89 -2.78
C MET A 150 -12.30 -11.93 -1.77
N GLY A 151 -12.88 -12.01 -0.58
CA GLY A 151 -12.54 -12.97 0.46
C GLY A 151 -12.10 -12.35 1.79
N ASP A 152 -11.99 -13.21 2.81
CA ASP A 152 -11.70 -12.80 4.19
C ASP A 152 -10.27 -12.24 4.39
N HIS A 153 -9.39 -12.47 3.41
CA HIS A 153 -8.02 -11.93 3.43
C HIS A 153 -7.94 -10.44 3.06
N VAL A 154 -9.08 -9.83 2.67
CA VAL A 154 -9.16 -8.43 2.23
C VAL A 154 -9.79 -7.56 3.30
N SER A 155 -9.10 -6.49 3.67
CA SER A 155 -9.58 -5.47 4.62
C SER A 155 -9.55 -4.07 4.01
N VAL A 156 -10.31 -3.15 4.59
CA VAL A 156 -10.52 -1.80 4.04
C VAL A 156 -10.49 -0.76 5.14
N GLN A 157 -9.88 0.39 4.89
CA GLN A 157 -10.04 1.58 5.74
C GLN A 157 -9.98 2.89 4.95
N LEU A 158 -10.56 3.94 5.53
CA LEU A 158 -10.32 5.32 5.13
C LEU A 158 -8.99 5.80 5.72
N PHE A 159 -8.31 6.66 4.97
CA PHE A 159 -7.02 7.20 5.38
C PHE A 159 -6.83 8.63 4.86
N SER A 160 -6.10 9.44 5.59
CA SER A 160 -5.59 10.72 5.11
C SER A 160 -4.13 10.90 5.53
N GLY A 161 -3.23 10.79 4.57
CA GLY A 161 -1.81 11.11 4.82
C GLY A 161 -1.61 12.58 5.19
N LEU A 162 -2.44 13.49 4.66
CA LEU A 162 -2.36 14.93 4.95
C LEU A 162 -2.81 15.25 6.37
N LYS A 163 -3.93 14.69 6.81
CA LYS A 163 -4.51 14.92 8.14
C LYS A 163 -4.03 13.91 9.18
N LYS A 164 -3.24 12.91 8.78
CA LYS A 164 -2.78 11.78 9.60
C LYS A 164 -3.94 10.99 10.24
N GLU A 165 -5.08 10.93 9.55
CA GLU A 165 -6.24 10.14 9.96
C GLU A 165 -6.05 8.68 9.55
N GLY A 166 -6.39 7.73 10.44
CA GLY A 166 -6.31 6.28 10.19
C GLY A 166 -4.91 5.69 10.31
N VAL A 167 -3.91 6.43 10.78
CA VAL A 167 -2.52 5.96 10.90
C VAL A 167 -2.42 4.80 11.89
N GLU A 168 -3.02 4.95 13.07
CA GLU A 168 -3.03 3.90 14.11
C GLU A 168 -3.72 2.62 13.62
N GLN A 169 -4.86 2.76 12.93
CA GLN A 169 -5.55 1.61 12.34
C GLN A 169 -4.67 0.87 11.34
N LEU A 170 -3.96 1.58 10.46
CA LEU A 170 -3.02 0.98 9.52
C LEU A 170 -1.85 0.31 10.23
N GLN A 171 -1.30 0.94 11.28
CA GLN A 171 -0.25 0.34 12.11
C GLN A 171 -0.71 -0.98 12.73
N ASN A 172 -1.92 -1.03 13.29
CA ASN A 172 -2.50 -2.23 13.88
C ASN A 172 -2.65 -3.37 12.86
N VAL A 173 -3.10 -3.06 11.64
CA VAL A 173 -3.17 -4.04 10.53
C VAL A 173 -1.79 -4.63 10.25
N LEU A 174 -0.78 -3.78 10.10
CA LEU A 174 0.59 -4.23 9.80
C LEU A 174 1.22 -5.01 10.96
N CYS A 175 1.05 -4.54 12.20
CA CYS A 175 1.52 -5.26 13.39
C CYS A 175 0.90 -6.66 13.47
N THR A 176 -0.42 -6.77 13.21
CA THR A 176 -1.10 -8.06 13.17
C THR A 176 -0.53 -8.99 12.10
N TRP A 177 -0.25 -8.48 10.90
CA TRP A 177 0.34 -9.28 9.83
C TRP A 177 1.75 -9.76 10.15
N LEU A 178 2.53 -8.93 10.83
CA LEU A 178 3.94 -9.18 11.12
C LEU A 178 4.15 -9.83 12.50
N ASN A 179 3.06 -10.15 13.23
CA ASN A 179 3.11 -10.64 14.61
C ASN A 179 3.93 -9.73 15.55
N LEU A 180 3.83 -8.41 15.34
CA LEU A 180 4.48 -7.41 16.18
C LEU A 180 3.53 -6.96 17.30
N PRO A 181 4.07 -6.54 18.47
CA PRO A 181 3.23 -5.99 19.52
C PRO A 181 2.52 -4.73 19.01
N LEU A 182 1.22 -4.62 19.33
CA LEU A 182 0.47 -3.38 19.08
C LEU A 182 1.09 -2.27 19.92
N GLY A 183 1.45 -1.15 19.27
CA GLY A 183 2.06 -0.03 20.00
C GLY A 183 1.13 0.52 21.07
N SER A 184 1.62 0.63 22.26
CA SER A 184 1.03 1.36 23.37
C SER A 184 1.21 2.87 23.20
#